data_5bf0db66c3f3f4a82c741ee421aa851e
#
_entry.id   5bf0db66c3f3f4a82c741ee421aa851e
#
_cell.length_a   1.000
_cell.length_b   1.000
_cell.length_c   1.000
_cell.angle_alpha   90.00
_cell.angle_beta   90.00
_cell.angle_gamma   90.00
#
_symmetry.space_group_name_H-M   'P 1'
#
loop_
_entity.id
_entity.type
_entity.pdbx_description
1 polymer ?
#
loop_
_entity_poly.entity_id
_entity_poly.type
_entity_poly.pdbx_seq_one_letter_code
_entity_poly.pdbx_strand_id
1 'polypeptide(L)'
;KYGVPFISGRRLKGCMKESAYMIKTDQAQIKRIFGVSGDNGSYGVIIGNAFPIGWKKKEKAIETLKEKTFGAAEYLGAQELLDQFTMVQAQTQIGESGVAQDGSLRFTRVVRQNNFAQKEKALVFEAPISYTCRKEEREVLENVLLRIMKATRHIGMKRNRGLGNIQIEMGEGRELYSKTEIKGLDTVAGEEGKVKIQYVIQNHEPLKMSANDIRGSVTYISGASVLGAIAAQYLKTGTAEDEAFQALFLDGQVCYSDLMPVCKKGEEYLICYPAP
;
A
#
# COMPACT_ATOMS: atom_id res chain seq x y z
N LYS A 1 0.57 -1.86 14.59
CA LYS A 1 1.25 -1.07 15.61
C LYS A 1 0.16 -0.34 16.42
N TYR A 2 0.28 -0.24 17.73
CA TYR A 2 -0.64 0.46 18.65
C TYR A 2 -2.11 -0.05 18.71
N GLY A 3 -2.45 -1.25 18.26
CA GLY A 3 -3.83 -1.77 18.35
C GLY A 3 -4.84 -1.14 17.38
N VAL A 4 -4.42 -0.23 16.50
CA VAL A 4 -5.30 0.44 15.54
C VAL A 4 -5.68 -0.51 14.41
N PRO A 5 -6.97 -0.72 14.16
CA PRO A 5 -7.41 -1.53 13.03
C PRO A 5 -7.08 -0.84 11.70
N PHE A 6 -6.72 -1.64 10.73
CA PHE A 6 -6.52 -1.18 9.35
C PHE A 6 -7.10 -2.18 8.37
N ILE A 7 -7.42 -1.72 7.18
CA ILE A 7 -7.83 -2.57 6.07
C ILE A 7 -6.63 -2.74 5.14
N SER A 8 -6.14 -3.97 4.99
CA SER A 8 -5.00 -4.19 4.10
C SER A 8 -5.36 -3.88 2.65
N GLY A 9 -4.47 -3.23 1.93
CA GLY A 9 -4.65 -2.88 0.51
C GLY A 9 -4.92 -4.12 -0.34
N ARG A 10 -4.28 -5.26 0.00
CA ARG A 10 -4.56 -6.55 -0.66
C ARG A 10 -6.03 -6.97 -0.49
N ARG A 11 -6.59 -6.84 0.71
CA ARG A 11 -8.01 -7.17 0.96
C ARG A 11 -8.93 -6.22 0.21
N LEU A 12 -8.64 -4.93 0.26
CA LEU A 12 -9.42 -3.91 -0.44
C LEU A 12 -9.38 -4.16 -1.96
N LYS A 13 -8.19 -4.38 -2.52
CA LYS A 13 -7.99 -4.73 -3.94
C LYS A 13 -8.77 -5.99 -4.33
N GLY A 14 -8.78 -7.02 -3.48
CA GLY A 14 -9.53 -8.26 -3.72
C GLY A 14 -11.04 -8.04 -3.78
N CYS A 15 -11.60 -7.28 -2.84
CA CYS A 15 -13.04 -6.94 -2.83
C CYS A 15 -13.42 -6.07 -4.04
N MET A 16 -12.58 -5.11 -4.42
CA MET A 16 -12.80 -4.30 -5.62
C MET A 16 -12.75 -5.15 -6.89
N LYS A 17 -11.82 -6.10 -6.99
CA LYS A 17 -11.74 -7.03 -8.14
C LYS A 17 -13.00 -7.91 -8.22
N GLU A 18 -13.48 -8.43 -7.09
CA GLU A 18 -14.75 -9.18 -7.01
C GLU A 18 -15.92 -8.33 -7.52
N SER A 19 -16.01 -7.09 -7.06
CA SER A 19 -17.05 -6.14 -7.51
C SER A 19 -16.95 -5.81 -8.99
N ALA A 20 -15.73 -5.70 -9.55
CA ALA A 20 -15.51 -5.49 -10.98
C ALA A 20 -16.09 -6.62 -11.83
N TYR A 21 -15.93 -7.88 -11.39
CA TYR A 21 -16.57 -9.03 -12.05
C TYR A 21 -18.10 -8.99 -11.93
N MET A 22 -18.62 -8.63 -10.75
CA MET A 22 -20.07 -8.56 -10.52
C MET A 22 -20.75 -7.54 -11.42
N ILE A 23 -20.13 -6.38 -11.67
CA ILE A 23 -20.67 -5.36 -12.58
C ILE A 23 -20.27 -5.57 -14.06
N LYS A 24 -19.71 -6.74 -14.37
CA LYS A 24 -19.30 -7.13 -15.72
C LYS A 24 -18.37 -6.11 -16.39
N THR A 25 -17.40 -5.60 -15.62
CA THR A 25 -16.32 -4.76 -16.18
C THR A 25 -15.55 -5.55 -17.24
N ASP A 26 -15.14 -4.90 -18.31
CA ASP A 26 -14.35 -5.51 -19.37
C ASP A 26 -13.08 -6.20 -18.84
N GLN A 27 -12.76 -7.37 -19.37
CA GLN A 27 -11.66 -8.22 -18.91
C GLN A 27 -10.29 -7.55 -19.11
N ALA A 28 -10.10 -6.78 -20.19
CA ALA A 28 -8.86 -6.05 -20.42
C ALA A 28 -8.67 -4.97 -19.37
N GLN A 29 -9.74 -4.27 -18.99
CA GLN A 29 -9.71 -3.28 -17.91
C GLN A 29 -9.44 -3.92 -16.55
N ILE A 30 -10.06 -5.07 -16.26
CA ILE A 30 -9.80 -5.82 -15.01
C ILE A 30 -8.32 -6.22 -14.93
N LYS A 31 -7.77 -6.79 -15.99
CA LYS A 31 -6.35 -7.14 -16.06
C LYS A 31 -5.46 -5.92 -15.88
N ARG A 32 -5.78 -4.82 -16.53
CA ARG A 32 -5.03 -3.56 -16.44
C ARG A 32 -5.03 -2.98 -15.02
N ILE A 33 -6.18 -3.01 -14.31
CA ILE A 33 -6.32 -2.44 -12.97
C ILE A 33 -5.73 -3.36 -11.90
N PHE A 34 -6.08 -4.64 -11.94
CA PHE A 34 -5.80 -5.57 -10.84
C PHE A 34 -4.61 -6.50 -11.10
N GLY A 35 -4.14 -6.58 -12.32
CA GLY A 35 -3.08 -7.50 -12.73
C GLY A 35 -3.57 -8.94 -12.93
N VAL A 36 -2.66 -9.78 -13.42
CA VAL A 36 -2.86 -11.22 -13.63
C VAL A 36 -2.02 -11.98 -12.60
N SER A 37 -2.54 -13.09 -12.10
CA SER A 37 -1.80 -13.95 -11.18
C SER A 37 -0.58 -14.55 -11.87
N GLY A 38 0.57 -14.49 -11.22
CA GLY A 38 1.83 -15.03 -11.78
C GLY A 38 2.58 -14.07 -12.72
N ASP A 39 1.99 -12.92 -13.05
CA ASP A 39 2.66 -11.89 -13.83
C ASP A 39 3.29 -10.86 -12.87
N ASN A 40 4.61 -10.72 -12.97
CA ASN A 40 5.39 -9.73 -12.20
C ASN A 40 5.38 -8.34 -12.85
N GLY A 41 4.61 -8.17 -13.93
CA GLY A 41 4.44 -6.89 -14.61
C GLY A 41 3.82 -5.85 -13.69
N SER A 42 4.27 -4.60 -13.79
CA SER A 42 3.71 -3.49 -13.03
C SER A 42 2.38 -3.07 -13.64
N TYR A 43 1.31 -3.54 -13.06
CA TYR A 43 -0.03 -3.13 -13.44
C TYR A 43 -0.42 -1.81 -12.79
N GLY A 44 -1.24 -1.08 -13.53
CA GLY A 44 -1.45 0.32 -13.38
C GLY A 44 -1.98 0.81 -12.05
N VAL A 45 -2.61 -0.01 -11.19
CA VAL A 45 -3.23 0.49 -9.96
C VAL A 45 -2.65 -0.18 -8.72
N ILE A 46 -2.09 0.64 -7.84
CA ILE A 46 -1.58 0.24 -6.53
C ILE A 46 -2.55 0.77 -5.48
N ILE A 47 -3.04 -0.12 -4.61
CA ILE A 47 -3.95 0.21 -3.52
C ILE A 47 -3.21 -0.04 -2.21
N GLY A 48 -2.96 1.02 -1.46
CA GLY A 48 -2.31 0.94 -0.17
C GLY A 48 -3.25 0.51 0.96
N ASN A 49 -2.70 0.38 2.16
CA ASN A 49 -3.48 0.05 3.34
C ASN A 49 -4.37 1.24 3.75
N ALA A 50 -5.60 0.94 4.16
CA ALA A 50 -6.52 1.94 4.67
C ALA A 50 -6.40 2.05 6.19
N PHE A 51 -6.16 3.25 6.69
CA PHE A 51 -6.09 3.58 8.12
C PHE A 51 -7.21 4.56 8.49
N PRO A 52 -7.60 4.63 9.77
CA PRO A 52 -8.53 5.66 10.21
C PRO A 52 -8.04 7.06 9.83
N ILE A 53 -8.94 7.90 9.35
CA ILE A 53 -8.61 9.23 8.82
C ILE A 53 -7.78 10.06 9.82
N GLY A 54 -6.72 10.69 9.34
CA GLY A 54 -5.80 11.48 10.17
C GLY A 54 -4.91 10.64 11.10
N TRP A 55 -4.86 9.31 10.96
CA TRP A 55 -4.09 8.43 11.83
C TRP A 55 -2.59 8.77 11.85
N LYS A 56 -1.98 9.09 10.74
CA LYS A 56 -0.53 9.43 10.67
C LYS A 56 -0.14 10.60 11.60
N LYS A 57 -1.02 11.60 11.74
CA LYS A 57 -0.82 12.72 12.69
C LYS A 57 -0.98 12.27 14.13
N LYS A 58 -1.97 11.42 14.40
CA LYS A 58 -2.26 10.87 15.73
C LYS A 58 -1.15 9.93 16.20
N GLU A 59 -0.59 9.12 15.30
CA GLU A 59 0.53 8.23 15.59
C GLU A 59 1.75 9.00 16.10
N LYS A 60 2.15 10.08 15.42
CA LYS A 60 3.23 10.95 15.88
C LYS A 60 2.94 11.58 17.26
N ALA A 61 1.71 12.02 17.47
CA ALA A 61 1.31 12.58 18.77
C ALA A 61 1.39 11.54 19.90
N ILE A 62 0.95 10.30 19.65
CA ILE A 62 1.06 9.19 20.61
C ILE A 62 2.52 8.87 20.91
N GLU A 63 3.40 8.82 19.91
CA GLU A 63 4.84 8.60 20.09
C GLU A 63 5.44 9.69 20.97
N THR A 64 5.16 10.95 20.66
CA THR A 64 5.65 12.09 21.44
C THR A 64 5.15 12.05 22.90
N LEU A 65 3.88 11.67 23.11
CA LEU A 65 3.32 11.56 24.47
C LEU A 65 3.99 10.44 25.26
N LYS A 66 4.23 9.28 24.64
CA LYS A 66 4.91 8.15 25.29
C LYS A 66 6.35 8.49 25.69
N GLU A 67 7.03 9.29 24.89
CA GLU A 67 8.42 9.72 25.19
C GLU A 67 8.49 10.79 26.29
N LYS A 68 7.52 11.72 26.33
CA LYS A 68 7.57 12.90 27.19
C LYS A 68 6.81 12.77 28.53
N THR A 69 5.88 11.83 28.61
CA THR A 69 4.98 11.71 29.77
C THR A 69 5.20 10.39 30.48
N PHE A 70 5.69 10.44 31.71
CA PHE A 70 5.81 9.27 32.57
C PHE A 70 4.42 8.64 32.81
N GLY A 71 4.31 7.33 32.62
CA GLY A 71 3.05 6.60 32.75
C GLY A 71 2.12 6.63 31.52
N ALA A 72 2.35 7.49 30.53
CA ALA A 72 1.49 7.56 29.33
C ALA A 72 1.48 6.24 28.54
N ALA A 73 2.53 5.45 28.61
CA ALA A 73 2.61 4.14 27.94
C ALA A 73 1.57 3.15 28.48
N GLU A 74 1.18 3.26 29.75
CA GLU A 74 0.17 2.43 30.39
C GLU A 74 -1.24 2.73 29.85
N TYR A 75 -1.57 4.01 29.70
CA TYR A 75 -2.90 4.45 29.22
C TYR A 75 -3.04 4.44 27.71
N LEU A 76 -1.94 4.41 26.96
CA LEU A 76 -1.91 4.36 25.49
C LEU A 76 -1.43 3.00 25.00
N GLY A 77 -1.78 1.94 25.72
CA GLY A 77 -1.49 0.56 25.32
C GLY A 77 -2.27 0.16 24.05
N ALA A 78 -1.81 -0.93 23.42
CA ALA A 78 -2.44 -1.41 22.18
C ALA A 78 -3.88 -1.89 22.40
N GLN A 79 -4.20 -2.42 23.58
CA GLN A 79 -5.53 -2.91 23.92
C GLN A 79 -6.51 -1.74 24.11
N GLU A 80 -6.10 -0.72 24.82
CA GLU A 80 -6.91 0.48 25.09
C GLU A 80 -7.24 1.20 23.78
N LEU A 81 -6.26 1.32 22.88
CA LEU A 81 -6.49 1.90 21.56
C LEU A 81 -7.37 1.00 20.68
N LEU A 82 -7.20 -0.32 20.74
CA LEU A 82 -8.05 -1.26 20.01
C LEU A 82 -9.51 -1.13 20.43
N ASP A 83 -9.79 -0.98 21.73
CA ASP A 83 -11.14 -0.87 22.27
C ASP A 83 -11.84 0.45 21.89
N GLN A 84 -11.09 1.50 21.53
CA GLN A 84 -11.65 2.71 20.94
C GLN A 84 -12.29 2.47 19.55
N PHE A 85 -11.69 1.60 18.77
CA PHE A 85 -12.08 1.34 17.37
C PHE A 85 -12.96 0.09 17.22
N THR A 86 -13.03 -0.76 18.23
CA THR A 86 -13.71 -2.06 18.14
C THR A 86 -14.72 -2.25 19.25
N MET A 87 -15.61 -3.19 19.04
CA MET A 87 -16.55 -3.67 20.05
C MET A 87 -16.70 -5.19 19.94
N VAL A 88 -17.06 -5.82 21.04
CA VAL A 88 -17.40 -7.24 21.05
C VAL A 88 -18.90 -7.41 20.86
N GLN A 89 -19.28 -8.17 19.85
CA GLN A 89 -20.67 -8.53 19.53
C GLN A 89 -20.92 -9.97 19.94
N ALA A 90 -21.93 -10.18 20.79
CA ALA A 90 -22.44 -11.49 21.09
C ALA A 90 -23.40 -11.95 19.98
N GLN A 91 -23.28 -13.20 19.57
CA GLN A 91 -24.16 -13.83 18.58
C GLN A 91 -24.53 -15.21 19.05
N THR A 92 -25.78 -15.61 18.83
CA THR A 92 -26.26 -16.96 19.09
C THR A 92 -26.95 -17.52 17.85
N GLN A 93 -27.10 -18.83 17.78
CA GLN A 93 -27.91 -19.49 16.76
C GLN A 93 -29.32 -19.68 17.31
N ILE A 94 -30.31 -19.34 16.49
CA ILE A 94 -31.73 -19.64 16.80
C ILE A 94 -32.03 -21.03 16.27
N GLY A 95 -32.54 -21.88 17.15
CA GLY A 95 -33.00 -23.21 16.80
C GLY A 95 -34.38 -23.21 16.11
N GLU A 96 -34.86 -24.35 15.69
CA GLU A 96 -36.15 -24.51 14.99
C GLU A 96 -37.34 -24.05 15.84
N SER A 97 -37.22 -24.14 17.16
CA SER A 97 -38.22 -23.63 18.11
C SER A 97 -38.25 -22.12 18.29
N GLY A 98 -37.40 -21.37 17.57
CA GLY A 98 -37.29 -19.91 17.72
C GLY A 98 -36.52 -19.47 18.98
N VAL A 99 -35.95 -20.37 19.76
CA VAL A 99 -35.18 -20.10 20.97
C VAL A 99 -33.69 -20.23 20.68
N ALA A 100 -32.84 -19.55 21.46
CA ALA A 100 -31.39 -19.66 21.37
C ALA A 100 -30.96 -21.10 21.64
N GLN A 101 -30.14 -21.66 20.74
CA GLN A 101 -29.59 -23.01 20.91
C GLN A 101 -28.50 -23.00 21.95
N ASP A 102 -28.55 -23.96 22.89
CA ASP A 102 -27.54 -24.13 23.93
C ASP A 102 -26.14 -24.31 23.34
N GLY A 103 -25.14 -23.69 23.95
CA GLY A 103 -23.76 -23.76 23.51
C GLY A 103 -23.44 -22.97 22.22
N SER A 104 -24.42 -22.28 21.62
CA SER A 104 -24.23 -21.52 20.38
C SER A 104 -23.72 -20.10 20.56
N LEU A 105 -23.61 -19.61 21.80
CA LEU A 105 -23.11 -18.27 22.11
C LEU A 105 -21.66 -18.10 21.68
N ARG A 106 -21.41 -17.11 20.87
CA ARG A 106 -20.07 -16.77 20.39
C ARG A 106 -19.88 -15.27 20.39
N PHE A 107 -18.66 -14.86 20.68
CA PHE A 107 -18.26 -13.47 20.68
C PHE A 107 -17.39 -13.17 19.46
N THR A 108 -17.68 -12.07 18.78
CA THR A 108 -16.92 -11.61 17.63
C THR A 108 -16.52 -10.16 17.86
N ARG A 109 -15.23 -9.89 17.81
CA ARG A 109 -14.75 -8.49 17.81
C ARG A 109 -14.95 -7.90 16.42
N VAL A 110 -15.61 -6.76 16.36
CA VAL A 110 -15.92 -6.03 15.12
C VAL A 110 -15.44 -4.59 15.22
N VAL A 111 -15.11 -4.00 14.07
CA VAL A 111 -14.81 -2.56 13.99
C VAL A 111 -16.12 -1.79 14.20
N ARG A 112 -16.07 -0.71 14.99
CA ARG A 112 -17.24 0.13 15.24
C ARG A 112 -17.66 0.84 13.98
N GLN A 113 -18.95 1.07 13.84
CA GLN A 113 -19.51 1.87 12.75
C GLN A 113 -19.17 3.36 12.92
N ASN A 114 -19.20 3.84 14.15
CA ASN A 114 -19.04 5.26 14.46
C ASN A 114 -17.71 5.53 15.17
N ASN A 115 -17.26 6.76 15.05
CA ASN A 115 -16.10 7.23 15.78
C ASN A 115 -16.39 7.24 17.29
N PHE A 116 -15.45 6.74 18.09
CA PHE A 116 -15.61 6.68 19.54
C PHE A 116 -15.80 8.06 20.18
N ALA A 117 -14.99 9.04 19.77
CA ALA A 117 -15.02 10.39 20.32
C ALA A 117 -16.19 11.25 19.80
N GLN A 118 -16.70 10.92 18.62
CA GLN A 118 -17.80 11.63 17.96
C GLN A 118 -18.81 10.60 17.47
N LYS A 119 -19.65 10.13 18.39
CA LYS A 119 -20.58 9.00 18.16
C LYS A 119 -21.54 9.19 16.97
N GLU A 120 -21.81 10.43 16.59
CA GLU A 120 -22.66 10.78 15.45
C GLU A 120 -21.95 10.69 14.10
N LYS A 121 -20.60 10.63 14.11
CA LYS A 121 -19.82 10.56 12.87
C LYS A 121 -19.37 9.13 12.59
N ALA A 122 -19.49 8.73 11.35
CA ALA A 122 -18.98 7.45 10.88
C ALA A 122 -17.46 7.33 11.09
N LEU A 123 -16.99 6.12 11.36
CA LEU A 123 -15.57 5.81 11.36
C LEU A 123 -15.09 5.67 9.91
N VAL A 124 -14.28 6.61 9.48
CA VAL A 124 -13.77 6.70 8.11
C VAL A 124 -12.33 6.22 8.04
N PHE A 125 -12.03 5.42 7.01
CA PHE A 125 -10.68 4.96 6.67
C PHE A 125 -10.25 5.59 5.36
N GLU A 126 -8.99 5.99 5.26
CA GLU A 126 -8.38 6.50 4.04
C GLU A 126 -7.28 5.55 3.53
N ALA A 127 -7.29 5.26 2.23
CA ALA A 127 -6.26 4.49 1.56
C ALA A 127 -5.69 5.28 0.39
N PRO A 128 -4.35 5.32 0.20
CA PRO A 128 -3.77 5.88 -1.00
C PRO A 128 -4.03 4.92 -2.17
N ILE A 129 -4.40 5.49 -3.31
CA ILE A 129 -4.45 4.79 -4.59
C ILE A 129 -3.55 5.54 -5.55
N SER A 130 -2.60 4.84 -6.15
CA SER A 130 -1.75 5.40 -7.19
C SER A 130 -1.84 4.56 -8.46
N TYR A 131 -1.71 5.20 -9.60
CA TYR A 131 -1.73 4.53 -10.90
C TYR A 131 -0.86 5.30 -11.90
N THR A 132 -0.39 4.56 -12.90
CA THR A 132 0.34 5.11 -14.05
C THR A 132 -0.50 4.88 -15.30
N CYS A 133 -0.79 5.95 -16.04
CA CYS A 133 -1.50 5.86 -17.31
C CYS A 133 -1.04 6.99 -18.25
N ARG A 134 -1.37 6.87 -19.54
CA ARG A 134 -1.25 7.99 -20.46
C ARG A 134 -2.29 9.05 -20.10
N LYS A 135 -1.98 10.30 -20.43
CA LYS A 135 -2.85 11.44 -20.08
C LYS A 135 -4.27 11.29 -20.65
N GLU A 136 -4.36 10.80 -21.87
CA GLU A 136 -5.62 10.59 -22.59
C GLU A 136 -6.48 9.46 -22.00
N GLU A 137 -5.84 8.54 -21.29
CA GLU A 137 -6.50 7.37 -20.68
C GLU A 137 -6.97 7.60 -19.24
N ARG A 138 -6.53 8.71 -18.65
CA ARG A 138 -6.76 9.02 -17.24
C ARG A 138 -8.24 9.03 -16.89
N GLU A 139 -9.03 9.79 -17.63
CA GLU A 139 -10.46 9.93 -17.37
C GLU A 139 -11.20 8.59 -17.48
N VAL A 140 -10.87 7.78 -18.49
CA VAL A 140 -11.45 6.45 -18.67
C VAL A 140 -11.11 5.54 -17.50
N LEU A 141 -9.86 5.53 -17.06
CA LEU A 141 -9.40 4.72 -15.91
C LEU A 141 -10.08 5.16 -14.61
N GLU A 142 -10.13 6.46 -14.34
CA GLU A 142 -10.78 7.02 -13.16
C GLU A 142 -12.28 6.70 -13.12
N ASN A 143 -12.97 6.80 -14.24
CA ASN A 143 -14.39 6.44 -14.36
C ASN A 143 -14.63 4.95 -14.08
N VAL A 144 -13.79 4.07 -14.60
CA VAL A 144 -13.88 2.63 -14.31
C VAL A 144 -13.62 2.34 -12.83
N LEU A 145 -12.60 2.94 -12.25
CA LEU A 145 -12.29 2.82 -10.82
C LEU A 145 -13.47 3.30 -9.96
N LEU A 146 -14.03 4.46 -10.28
CA LEU A 146 -15.17 5.02 -9.55
C LEU A 146 -16.40 4.09 -9.60
N ARG A 147 -16.69 3.49 -10.73
CA ARG A 147 -17.79 2.50 -10.86
C ARG A 147 -17.54 1.27 -10.01
N ILE A 148 -16.31 0.75 -10.00
CA ILE A 148 -15.90 -0.39 -9.18
C ILE A 148 -16.00 -0.05 -7.69
N MET A 149 -15.53 1.12 -7.27
CA MET A 149 -15.61 1.60 -5.88
C MET A 149 -17.05 1.69 -5.41
N LYS A 150 -17.93 2.30 -6.19
CA LYS A 150 -19.38 2.40 -5.90
C LYS A 150 -20.06 1.03 -5.79
N ALA A 151 -19.61 0.04 -6.55
CA ALA A 151 -20.10 -1.32 -6.49
C ALA A 151 -19.56 -2.12 -5.30
N THR A 152 -18.43 -1.69 -4.71
CA THR A 152 -17.80 -2.38 -3.59
C THR A 152 -18.47 -1.98 -2.28
N ARG A 153 -19.53 -2.69 -1.92
CA ARG A 153 -20.37 -2.36 -0.74
C ARG A 153 -20.02 -3.15 0.51
N HIS A 154 -19.25 -4.21 0.41
CA HIS A 154 -18.97 -5.08 1.55
C HIS A 154 -17.49 -5.47 1.60
N ILE A 155 -16.91 -5.43 2.80
CA ILE A 155 -15.54 -5.85 3.05
C ILE A 155 -15.46 -6.67 4.35
N GLY A 156 -14.45 -7.52 4.47
CA GLY A 156 -14.22 -8.31 5.67
C GLY A 156 -14.91 -9.68 5.64
N MET A 157 -15.07 -10.25 6.83
CA MET A 157 -15.69 -11.56 7.03
C MET A 157 -17.17 -11.43 7.36
N LYS A 158 -17.93 -12.51 7.17
CA LYS A 158 -19.37 -12.60 7.52
C LYS A 158 -20.24 -11.54 6.82
N ARG A 159 -19.87 -11.17 5.59
CA ARG A 159 -20.61 -10.18 4.77
C ARG A 159 -22.09 -10.54 4.59
N ASN A 160 -22.41 -11.83 4.54
CA ASN A 160 -23.79 -12.33 4.42
C ASN A 160 -24.59 -12.29 5.74
N ARG A 161 -23.96 -11.82 6.84
CA ARG A 161 -24.56 -11.77 8.17
C ARG A 161 -24.62 -10.34 8.72
N GLY A 162 -24.79 -9.37 7.82
CA GLY A 162 -24.97 -7.96 8.18
C GLY A 162 -23.69 -7.22 8.60
N LEU A 163 -22.50 -7.82 8.44
CA LEU A 163 -21.24 -7.16 8.75
C LEU A 163 -20.54 -6.64 7.49
N GLY A 164 -19.70 -5.63 7.69
CA GLY A 164 -18.79 -5.12 6.66
C GLY A 164 -19.43 -4.28 5.58
N ASN A 165 -20.62 -3.75 5.78
CA ASN A 165 -21.19 -2.78 4.85
C ASN A 165 -20.37 -1.50 4.86
N ILE A 166 -19.96 -1.04 3.69
CA ILE A 166 -19.12 0.15 3.48
C ILE A 166 -19.59 0.96 2.28
N GLN A 167 -19.18 2.21 2.27
CA GLN A 167 -19.24 3.10 1.11
C GLN A 167 -17.83 3.57 0.80
N ILE A 168 -17.43 3.51 -0.48
CA ILE A 168 -16.12 3.99 -0.93
C ILE A 168 -16.34 5.22 -1.79
N GLU A 169 -15.65 6.29 -1.44
CA GLU A 169 -15.60 7.53 -2.19
C GLU A 169 -14.16 7.76 -2.69
N MET A 170 -14.03 8.27 -3.89
CA MET A 170 -12.75 8.64 -4.46
C MET A 170 -12.48 10.11 -4.12
N GLY A 171 -11.37 10.36 -3.46
CA GLY A 171 -10.88 11.70 -3.19
C GLY A 171 -10.27 12.36 -4.45
N GLU A 172 -9.91 13.62 -4.31
CA GLU A 172 -9.22 14.34 -5.38
C GLU A 172 -7.85 13.74 -5.68
N GLY A 173 -7.60 13.46 -6.95
CA GLY A 173 -6.31 12.97 -7.44
C GLY A 173 -5.35 14.13 -7.70
N ARG A 174 -4.07 13.93 -7.35
CA ARG A 174 -2.99 14.83 -7.73
C ARG A 174 -1.95 14.11 -8.56
N GLU A 175 -1.37 14.79 -9.49
CA GLU A 175 -0.22 14.28 -10.23
C GLU A 175 1.00 14.21 -9.28
N LEU A 176 1.58 13.03 -9.13
CA LEU A 176 2.72 12.81 -8.23
C LEU A 176 4.04 13.10 -8.93
N TYR A 177 4.08 12.91 -10.25
CA TYR A 177 5.26 13.11 -11.08
C TYR A 177 4.83 13.80 -12.38
N SER A 178 5.13 15.07 -12.52
CA SER A 178 5.32 15.66 -13.82
C SER A 178 6.70 15.26 -14.34
N LYS A 179 6.93 15.30 -15.65
CA LYS A 179 8.29 15.16 -16.21
C LYS A 179 9.16 16.21 -15.52
N THR A 180 9.91 15.79 -14.51
CA THR A 180 10.91 16.65 -13.90
C THR A 180 12.06 16.69 -14.89
N GLU A 181 12.32 17.82 -15.50
CA GLU A 181 13.58 18.05 -16.17
C GLU A 181 14.68 17.86 -15.13
N ILE A 182 15.48 16.84 -15.32
CA ILE A 182 16.63 16.60 -14.45
C ILE A 182 17.66 17.67 -14.84
N LYS A 183 17.63 18.78 -14.12
CA LYS A 183 18.62 19.85 -14.28
C LYS A 183 19.95 19.36 -13.73
N GLY A 184 21.02 19.50 -14.47
CA GLY A 184 22.39 19.25 -14.01
C GLY A 184 23.03 17.93 -14.44
N LEU A 185 22.38 17.13 -15.29
CA LEU A 185 23.04 15.97 -15.92
C LEU A 185 24.13 16.37 -16.92
N ASP A 186 24.01 17.54 -17.54
CA ASP A 186 24.99 18.07 -18.49
C ASP A 186 26.36 18.40 -17.87
N THR A 187 26.42 18.50 -16.53
CA THR A 187 27.67 18.78 -15.79
C THR A 187 28.37 17.55 -15.26
N VAL A 188 27.86 16.34 -15.48
CA VAL A 188 28.38 15.09 -14.92
C VAL A 188 29.22 14.30 -15.94
N ALA A 189 29.54 14.89 -17.09
CA ALA A 189 30.50 14.32 -18.02
C ALA A 189 31.90 14.33 -17.37
N GLY A 190 32.26 13.23 -16.71
CA GLY A 190 33.62 13.03 -16.20
C GLY A 190 34.60 12.92 -17.36
N GLU A 191 35.82 13.39 -17.16
CA GLU A 191 36.95 13.11 -18.03
C GLU A 191 37.07 11.58 -18.18
N GLU A 192 36.99 11.05 -19.39
CA GLU A 192 37.02 9.62 -19.74
C GLU A 192 35.74 8.78 -19.58
N GLY A 193 34.55 9.33 -19.75
CA GLY A 193 33.39 8.53 -20.17
C GLY A 193 32.72 7.66 -19.10
N LYS A 194 33.16 7.63 -17.85
CA LYS A 194 32.47 6.91 -16.76
C LYS A 194 31.92 7.88 -15.71
N VAL A 195 30.62 7.78 -15.46
CA VAL A 195 29.93 8.61 -14.47
C VAL A 195 29.38 7.72 -13.37
N LYS A 196 29.62 8.10 -12.10
CA LYS A 196 29.01 7.47 -10.94
C LYS A 196 27.85 8.31 -10.44
N ILE A 197 26.64 7.76 -10.49
CA ILE A 197 25.43 8.38 -9.95
C ILE A 197 25.15 7.77 -8.58
N GLN A 198 25.05 8.60 -7.54
CA GLN A 198 24.63 8.19 -6.22
C GLN A 198 23.20 8.68 -5.97
N TYR A 199 22.33 7.79 -5.50
CA TYR A 199 20.94 8.10 -5.19
C TYR A 199 20.48 7.41 -3.92
N VAL A 200 19.45 7.95 -3.29
CA VAL A 200 18.81 7.42 -2.09
C VAL A 200 17.36 7.11 -2.40
N ILE A 201 16.94 5.88 -2.08
CA ILE A 201 15.55 5.45 -2.22
C ILE A 201 14.90 5.48 -0.84
N GLN A 202 13.77 6.17 -0.74
CA GLN A 202 12.93 6.14 0.46
C GLN A 202 11.70 5.27 0.19
N ASN A 203 11.58 4.16 0.92
CA ASN A 203 10.38 3.34 0.87
C ASN A 203 9.27 3.96 1.75
N HIS A 204 8.06 4.00 1.22
CA HIS A 204 6.88 4.52 1.92
C HIS A 204 6.01 3.39 2.50
N GLU A 205 6.26 2.15 2.10
CA GLU A 205 5.58 0.94 2.57
C GLU A 205 6.60 -0.15 2.90
N PRO A 206 6.26 -1.13 3.76
CA PRO A 206 7.14 -2.25 4.06
C PRO A 206 7.56 -2.99 2.79
N LEU A 207 8.85 -3.18 2.61
CA LEU A 207 9.45 -3.89 1.49
C LEU A 207 9.92 -5.27 1.94
N LYS A 208 9.54 -6.31 1.19
CA LYS A 208 10.07 -7.66 1.37
C LYS A 208 10.92 -8.04 0.17
N MET A 209 12.19 -8.32 0.42
CA MET A 209 13.10 -8.87 -0.57
C MET A 209 13.29 -10.36 -0.29
N SER A 210 13.06 -11.20 -1.30
CA SER A 210 13.18 -12.66 -1.14
C SER A 210 14.61 -13.04 -0.81
N ALA A 211 14.79 -13.73 0.33
CA ALA A 211 15.97 -14.51 0.62
C ALA A 211 15.80 -15.91 0.02
N ASN A 212 16.87 -16.67 -0.08
CA ASN A 212 16.82 -18.09 -0.47
C ASN A 212 15.99 -18.94 0.52
N ASP A 213 15.78 -18.43 1.73
CA ASP A 213 14.87 -19.01 2.72
C ASP A 213 13.50 -18.34 2.62
N ILE A 214 12.45 -19.18 2.54
CA ILE A 214 11.03 -18.79 2.36
C ILE A 214 10.53 -17.82 3.45
N ARG A 215 11.17 -17.76 4.61
CA ARG A 215 10.76 -16.97 5.77
C ARG A 215 11.54 -15.67 5.97
N GLY A 216 12.68 -15.51 5.31
CA GLY A 216 13.56 -14.36 5.48
C GLY A 216 13.33 -13.24 4.47
N SER A 217 13.81 -12.07 4.79
CA SER A 217 14.05 -10.95 3.87
C SER A 217 15.51 -10.58 3.98
N VAL A 218 16.17 -10.38 2.85
CA VAL A 218 17.53 -9.84 2.85
C VAL A 218 17.52 -8.38 3.30
N THR A 219 18.63 -7.92 3.85
CA THR A 219 18.79 -6.57 4.41
C THR A 219 19.22 -5.53 3.38
N TYR A 220 19.30 -5.92 2.11
CA TYR A 220 19.69 -5.04 1.01
C TYR A 220 18.79 -5.29 -0.21
N ILE A 221 18.79 -4.38 -1.17
CA ILE A 221 18.13 -4.56 -2.46
C ILE A 221 19.21 -4.84 -3.51
N SER A 222 19.14 -6.00 -4.16
CA SER A 222 20.14 -6.36 -5.16
C SER A 222 20.12 -5.41 -6.36
N GLY A 223 21.27 -5.13 -6.95
CA GLY A 223 21.40 -4.33 -8.16
C GLY A 223 20.57 -4.89 -9.31
N ALA A 224 20.45 -6.21 -9.40
CA ALA A 224 19.57 -6.87 -10.38
C ALA A 224 18.08 -6.51 -10.18
N SER A 225 17.63 -6.40 -8.92
CA SER A 225 16.25 -5.94 -8.61
C SER A 225 16.05 -4.47 -8.97
N VAL A 226 17.07 -3.63 -8.77
CA VAL A 226 17.04 -2.22 -9.17
C VAL A 226 16.96 -2.09 -10.68
N LEU A 227 17.84 -2.79 -11.41
CA LEU A 227 17.84 -2.86 -12.86
C LEU A 227 16.47 -3.27 -13.38
N GLY A 228 15.93 -4.39 -12.87
CA GLY A 228 14.62 -4.90 -13.30
C GLY A 228 13.48 -3.92 -13.05
N ALA A 229 13.50 -3.20 -11.92
CA ALA A 229 12.49 -2.20 -11.59
C ALA A 229 12.54 -0.99 -12.54
N ILE A 230 13.75 -0.51 -12.86
CA ILE A 230 13.95 0.61 -13.78
C ILE A 230 13.60 0.20 -15.21
N ALA A 231 14.03 -0.98 -15.66
CA ALA A 231 13.70 -1.52 -16.98
C ALA A 231 12.19 -1.70 -17.15
N ALA A 232 11.52 -2.25 -16.15
CA ALA A 232 10.05 -2.37 -16.15
C ALA A 232 9.34 -1.01 -16.21
N GLN A 233 9.90 0.02 -15.59
CA GLN A 233 9.37 1.38 -15.67
C GLN A 233 9.59 1.99 -17.06
N TYR A 234 10.75 1.77 -17.65
CA TYR A 234 11.07 2.23 -19.02
C TYR A 234 10.09 1.64 -20.04
N LEU A 235 9.85 0.32 -19.97
CA LEU A 235 8.96 -0.40 -20.89
C LEU A 235 7.48 0.01 -20.83
N LYS A 236 7.10 0.87 -19.88
CA LYS A 236 5.75 1.46 -19.88
C LYS A 236 5.57 2.54 -20.95
N THR A 237 6.65 3.17 -21.38
CA THR A 237 6.64 4.30 -22.32
C THR A 237 7.52 4.10 -23.53
N GLY A 238 8.49 3.20 -23.45
CA GLY A 238 9.42 2.78 -24.49
C GLY A 238 9.28 1.32 -24.86
N THR A 239 10.13 0.83 -25.73
CA THR A 239 10.19 -0.56 -26.19
C THR A 239 11.55 -1.19 -25.88
N ALA A 240 11.64 -2.50 -25.94
CA ALA A 240 12.89 -3.24 -25.73
C ALA A 240 13.87 -3.09 -26.92
N GLU A 241 13.37 -2.67 -28.08
CA GLU A 241 14.16 -2.42 -29.28
C GLU A 241 14.81 -1.03 -29.29
N ASP A 242 14.44 -0.15 -28.35
CA ASP A 242 15.03 1.20 -28.26
C ASP A 242 16.54 1.11 -27.97
N GLU A 243 17.38 1.86 -28.69
CA GLU A 243 18.83 1.94 -28.46
C GLU A 243 19.15 2.32 -27.00
N ALA A 244 18.37 3.23 -26.43
CA ALA A 244 18.52 3.63 -25.02
C ALA A 244 18.21 2.48 -24.05
N PHE A 245 17.24 1.62 -24.37
CA PHE A 245 16.95 0.45 -23.56
C PHE A 245 18.10 -0.55 -23.62
N GLN A 246 18.63 -0.82 -24.80
CA GLN A 246 19.76 -1.72 -25.00
C GLN A 246 20.97 -1.23 -24.20
N ALA A 247 21.36 0.04 -24.36
CA ALA A 247 22.51 0.62 -23.68
C ALA A 247 22.35 0.64 -22.14
N LEU A 248 21.16 0.94 -21.64
CA LEU A 248 20.91 1.03 -20.19
C LEU A 248 20.83 -0.34 -19.51
N PHE A 249 20.29 -1.34 -20.16
CA PHE A 249 19.89 -2.57 -19.47
C PHE A 249 20.52 -3.86 -20.01
N LEU A 250 21.00 -3.89 -21.27
CA LEU A 250 21.45 -5.12 -21.91
C LEU A 250 22.94 -5.11 -22.28
N ASP A 251 23.49 -3.99 -22.73
CA ASP A 251 24.86 -3.92 -23.25
C ASP A 251 25.95 -3.87 -22.17
N GLY A 252 25.55 -3.89 -20.88
CA GLY A 252 26.51 -3.83 -19.78
C GLY A 252 27.22 -2.48 -19.62
N GLN A 253 26.79 -1.45 -20.33
CA GLN A 253 27.37 -0.11 -20.22
C GLN A 253 27.02 0.56 -18.88
N VAL A 254 25.88 0.18 -18.27
CA VAL A 254 25.44 0.68 -16.97
C VAL A 254 25.46 -0.44 -15.94
N CYS A 255 26.16 -0.23 -14.83
CA CYS A 255 26.20 -1.15 -13.71
C CYS A 255 25.31 -0.66 -12.57
N TYR A 256 24.40 -1.50 -12.13
CA TYR A 256 23.50 -1.25 -11.01
C TYR A 256 24.04 -1.94 -9.76
N SER A 257 24.50 -1.17 -8.79
CA SER A 257 25.00 -1.71 -7.51
C SER A 257 23.88 -2.08 -6.56
N ASP A 258 24.17 -2.93 -5.59
CA ASP A 258 23.26 -3.22 -4.48
C ASP A 258 22.98 -1.94 -3.66
N LEU A 259 21.74 -1.81 -3.21
CA LEU A 259 21.31 -0.72 -2.33
C LEU A 259 21.37 -1.20 -0.88
N MET A 260 22.22 -0.58 -0.11
CA MET A 260 22.36 -0.82 1.32
C MET A 260 21.45 0.13 2.12
N PRO A 261 20.96 -0.29 3.29
CA PRO A 261 20.26 0.60 4.21
C PRO A 261 21.14 1.79 4.59
N VAL A 262 20.53 2.96 4.72
CA VAL A 262 21.22 4.17 5.14
C VAL A 262 20.52 4.78 6.35
N CYS A 263 21.32 5.37 7.25
CA CYS A 263 20.85 6.18 8.36
C CYS A 263 21.13 7.65 8.05
N LYS A 264 20.16 8.53 8.26
CA LYS A 264 20.36 9.97 8.13
C LYS A 264 20.95 10.52 9.43
N LYS A 265 22.13 11.17 9.36
CA LYS A 265 22.77 11.86 10.47
C LYS A 265 23.02 13.32 10.06
N GLY A 266 22.16 14.24 10.56
CA GLY A 266 22.15 15.62 10.05
C GLY A 266 21.72 15.69 8.59
N GLU A 267 22.55 16.25 7.73
CA GLU A 267 22.33 16.30 6.27
C GLU A 267 22.99 15.14 5.51
N GLU A 268 23.80 14.31 6.19
CA GLU A 268 24.52 13.21 5.56
C GLU A 268 23.78 11.87 5.69
N TYR A 269 23.99 10.98 4.70
CA TYR A 269 23.55 9.60 4.72
C TYR A 269 24.72 8.66 4.98
N LEU A 270 24.65 7.90 6.07
CA LEU A 270 25.62 6.87 6.43
C LEU A 270 25.12 5.50 5.97
N ILE A 271 25.95 4.79 5.24
CA ILE A 271 25.63 3.41 4.79
C ILE A 271 25.76 2.46 5.96
N CYS A 272 24.71 1.67 6.21
CA CYS A 272 24.72 0.62 7.23
C CYS A 272 25.10 -0.71 6.56
N TYR A 273 26.32 -1.17 6.83
CA TYR A 273 26.72 -2.51 6.43
C TYR A 273 26.24 -3.54 7.46
N PRO A 274 25.87 -4.77 7.03
CA PRO A 274 25.64 -5.87 7.95
C PRO A 274 26.91 -6.08 8.79
N ALA A 275 26.74 -6.38 10.08
CA ALA A 275 27.87 -6.80 10.89
C ALA A 275 28.46 -8.10 10.33
N PRO A 276 29.78 -8.27 10.30
CA PRO A 276 30.43 -9.46 9.82
C PRO A 276 30.06 -10.70 10.64
#